data_882960840d484ecde9d9259af62662d6
#
_entry.id   882960840d484ecde9d9259af62662d6
#
_cell.length_a   1.000
_cell.length_b   1.000
_cell.length_c   1.000
_cell.angle_alpha   90.00
_cell.angle_beta   90.00
_cell.angle_gamma   90.00
#
_symmetry.space_group_name_H-M   'P 1'
#
loop_
_entity.id
_entity.type
_entity.pdbx_description
1 polymer ?
#
loop_
_entity_poly.entity_id
_entity_poly.type
_entity_poly.pdbx_seq_one_letter_code
_entity_poly.pdbx_strand_id
1 'polypeptide(L)'
;NLTAAQVEKLIEDIGIAFIYAPLFHPVMCKVLPPETELGIKTIFYTIIGPLINPAFAPRHLLGVYKPELLDTVTYVAKELGYTNAMFVHGLDGLDEISLLGATKINQLKDGIVTTYQICPEDFGLKRCTLDEIKTGTPEENAATITGVFKGEITGPRKDAIVLNASGALVVGGKAKDFAEGIKLASELIEN
;
A
#
# COMPACT_ATOMS: atom_id res chain seq x y z
N ASN A 1 18.24 -11.54 -7.08
CA ASN A 1 17.09 -11.51 -7.99
C ASN A 1 16.44 -12.90 -7.99
N LEU A 2 15.14 -12.97 -7.71
CA LEU A 2 14.37 -14.22 -7.69
C LEU A 2 13.74 -14.46 -9.08
N THR A 3 13.70 -15.70 -9.52
CA THR A 3 12.93 -16.12 -10.69
C THR A 3 11.43 -16.21 -10.37
N ALA A 4 10.56 -16.25 -11.39
CA ALA A 4 9.12 -16.43 -11.18
C ALA A 4 8.80 -17.70 -10.36
N ALA A 5 9.42 -18.82 -10.67
CA ALA A 5 9.24 -20.07 -9.93
C ALA A 5 9.69 -19.99 -8.45
N GLN A 6 10.74 -19.21 -8.17
CA GLN A 6 11.18 -18.97 -6.78
C GLN A 6 10.19 -18.06 -6.03
N VAL A 7 9.63 -17.05 -6.70
CA VAL A 7 8.60 -16.16 -6.11
C VAL A 7 7.32 -16.96 -5.83
N GLU A 8 6.87 -17.78 -6.78
CA GLU A 8 5.73 -18.68 -6.62
C GLU A 8 5.92 -19.59 -5.40
N LYS A 9 7.07 -20.26 -5.32
CA LYS A 9 7.40 -21.12 -4.18
C LYS A 9 7.43 -20.37 -2.85
N LEU A 10 7.92 -19.14 -2.79
CA LEU A 10 7.88 -18.33 -1.57
C LEU A 10 6.44 -18.00 -1.15
N ILE A 11 5.58 -17.66 -2.11
CA ILE A 11 4.17 -17.40 -1.81
C ILE A 11 3.48 -18.67 -1.27
N GLU A 12 3.77 -19.84 -1.85
CA GLU A 12 3.23 -21.11 -1.40
C GLU A 12 3.75 -21.54 -0.02
N ASP A 13 5.07 -21.44 0.20
CA ASP A 13 5.71 -21.96 1.41
C ASP A 13 5.54 -21.04 2.63
N ILE A 14 5.60 -19.69 2.43
CA ILE A 14 5.61 -18.71 3.53
C ILE A 14 4.54 -17.62 3.42
N GLY A 15 3.76 -17.60 2.35
CA GLY A 15 2.63 -16.68 2.17
C GLY A 15 2.99 -15.26 1.73
N ILE A 16 4.28 -14.94 1.50
CA ILE A 16 4.75 -13.63 1.09
C ILE A 16 5.95 -13.72 0.15
N ALA A 17 5.99 -12.85 -0.87
CA ALA A 17 7.15 -12.65 -1.70
C ALA A 17 7.26 -11.21 -2.20
N PHE A 18 8.49 -10.75 -2.43
CA PHE A 18 8.75 -9.48 -3.08
C PHE A 18 8.88 -9.67 -4.60
N ILE A 19 7.95 -9.08 -5.34
CA ILE A 19 7.96 -9.08 -6.81
C ILE A 19 8.70 -7.84 -7.30
N TYR A 20 9.95 -8.01 -7.73
CA TYR A 20 10.78 -6.91 -8.21
C TYR A 20 10.33 -6.48 -9.62
N ALA A 21 9.54 -5.42 -9.72
CA ALA A 21 8.88 -4.97 -10.93
C ALA A 21 9.77 -4.91 -12.19
N PRO A 22 11.04 -4.43 -12.17
CA PRO A 22 11.89 -4.42 -13.35
C PRO A 22 12.16 -5.80 -13.97
N LEU A 23 12.09 -6.88 -13.18
CA LEU A 23 12.24 -8.25 -13.69
C LEU A 23 10.94 -8.83 -14.24
N PHE A 24 9.81 -8.47 -13.63
CA PHE A 24 8.50 -9.03 -13.96
C PHE A 24 7.73 -8.22 -15.00
N HIS A 25 8.16 -6.97 -15.25
CA HIS A 25 7.58 -6.08 -16.25
C HIS A 25 8.66 -5.54 -17.20
N PRO A 26 9.27 -6.37 -18.06
CA PRO A 26 10.40 -5.95 -18.91
C PRO A 26 10.06 -4.76 -19.83
N VAL A 27 8.79 -4.62 -20.22
CA VAL A 27 8.33 -3.50 -21.05
C VAL A 27 8.45 -2.16 -20.30
N MET A 28 8.32 -2.16 -18.99
CA MET A 28 8.45 -0.96 -18.15
C MET A 28 9.87 -0.39 -18.19
N CYS A 29 10.89 -1.24 -18.36
CA CYS A 29 12.28 -0.79 -18.51
C CYS A 29 12.51 0.03 -19.79
N LYS A 30 11.62 -0.06 -20.78
CA LYS A 30 11.67 0.75 -21.99
C LYS A 30 11.04 2.14 -21.82
N VAL A 31 10.21 2.32 -20.80
CA VAL A 31 9.53 3.59 -20.50
C VAL A 31 10.41 4.49 -19.63
N LEU A 32 11.18 3.91 -18.71
CA LEU A 32 12.00 4.65 -17.77
C LEU A 32 13.04 5.59 -18.43
N PRO A 33 13.82 5.18 -19.46
CA PRO A 33 14.79 6.06 -20.05
C PRO A 33 14.17 7.34 -20.68
N PRO A 34 13.10 7.26 -21.51
CA PRO A 34 12.41 8.46 -21.99
C PRO A 34 11.83 9.34 -20.88
N GLU A 35 11.24 8.77 -19.85
CA GLU A 35 10.74 9.54 -18.71
C GLU A 35 11.86 10.33 -18.01
N THR A 36 13.01 9.67 -17.82
CA THR A 36 14.18 10.29 -17.19
C THR A 36 14.75 11.40 -18.07
N GLU A 37 14.87 11.17 -19.38
CA GLU A 37 15.39 12.15 -20.34
C GLU A 37 14.49 13.39 -20.44
N LEU A 38 13.18 13.18 -20.42
CA LEU A 38 12.18 14.26 -20.51
C LEU A 38 11.89 14.92 -19.14
N GLY A 39 12.40 14.37 -18.05
CA GLY A 39 12.12 14.86 -16.70
C GLY A 39 10.65 14.73 -16.28
N ILE A 40 9.93 13.77 -16.84
CA ILE A 40 8.51 13.53 -16.56
C ILE A 40 8.31 12.23 -15.79
N LYS A 41 7.22 12.14 -15.04
CA LYS A 41 6.72 10.89 -14.46
C LYS A 41 5.37 10.57 -15.05
N THR A 42 5.25 9.39 -15.64
CA THR A 42 3.96 8.92 -16.16
C THR A 42 3.28 8.00 -15.16
N ILE A 43 2.06 7.58 -15.48
CA ILE A 43 1.29 6.63 -14.68
C ILE A 43 1.79 5.19 -14.78
N PHE A 44 2.79 4.90 -15.62
CA PHE A 44 3.26 3.53 -15.84
C PHE A 44 3.75 2.85 -14.58
N TYR A 45 4.62 3.50 -13.80
CA TYR A 45 5.16 2.91 -12.57
C TYR A 45 4.24 3.06 -11.39
N THR A 46 3.50 4.17 -11.31
CA THR A 46 2.73 4.54 -10.13
C THR A 46 1.33 3.93 -10.11
N ILE A 47 0.74 3.67 -11.27
CA ILE A 47 -0.64 3.17 -11.40
C ILE A 47 -0.68 1.86 -12.20
N ILE A 48 -0.14 1.85 -13.42
CA ILE A 48 -0.28 0.67 -14.30
C ILE A 48 0.50 -0.52 -13.73
N GLY A 49 1.76 -0.31 -13.30
CA GLY A 49 2.60 -1.37 -12.75
C GLY A 49 1.92 -2.15 -11.63
N PRO A 50 1.42 -1.49 -10.56
CA PRO A 50 0.68 -2.17 -9.51
C PRO A 50 -0.58 -2.92 -9.98
N LEU A 51 -1.33 -2.34 -10.93
CA LEU A 51 -2.57 -2.96 -11.42
C LEU A 51 -2.37 -4.19 -12.32
N ILE A 52 -1.19 -4.37 -12.88
CA ILE A 52 -0.83 -5.52 -13.73
C ILE A 52 0.08 -6.52 -13.00
N ASN A 53 -0.11 -6.69 -11.70
CA ASN A 53 0.67 -7.63 -10.91
C ASN A 53 0.62 -9.04 -11.51
N PRO A 54 1.77 -9.66 -11.83
CA PRO A 54 1.82 -10.97 -12.50
C PRO A 54 1.27 -12.13 -11.67
N ALA A 55 1.08 -11.93 -10.36
CA ALA A 55 0.42 -12.92 -9.49
C ALA A 55 -1.11 -12.90 -9.61
N PHE A 56 -1.68 -11.97 -10.38
CA PHE A 56 -3.13 -11.83 -10.57
C PHE A 56 -3.92 -11.80 -9.25
N ALA A 57 -3.36 -11.17 -8.22
CA ALA A 57 -3.99 -11.09 -6.91
C ALA A 57 -5.34 -10.36 -7.03
N PRO A 58 -6.47 -10.98 -6.62
CA PRO A 58 -7.80 -10.38 -6.78
C PRO A 58 -8.10 -9.31 -5.71
N ARG A 59 -7.18 -9.09 -4.78
CA ARG A 59 -7.28 -8.13 -3.68
C ARG A 59 -6.11 -7.18 -3.71
N HIS A 60 -6.36 -5.87 -3.48
CA HIS A 60 -5.33 -4.86 -3.63
C HIS A 60 -5.54 -3.67 -2.67
N LEU A 61 -4.48 -3.24 -2.00
CA LEU A 61 -4.38 -1.94 -1.37
C LEU A 61 -3.36 -1.12 -2.16
N LEU A 62 -3.78 0.02 -2.70
CA LEU A 62 -2.93 0.88 -3.53
C LEU A 62 -3.04 2.34 -3.11
N GLY A 63 -1.89 2.94 -2.81
CA GLY A 63 -1.75 4.38 -2.68
C GLY A 63 -1.76 5.08 -4.04
N VAL A 64 -2.50 6.17 -4.13
CA VAL A 64 -2.66 6.96 -5.36
C VAL A 64 -2.15 8.37 -5.11
N TYR A 65 -1.12 8.77 -5.83
CA TYR A 65 -0.40 10.04 -5.61
C TYR A 65 -1.20 11.30 -5.99
N LYS A 66 -2.33 11.16 -6.70
CA LYS A 66 -3.22 12.27 -7.08
C LYS A 66 -4.66 11.89 -6.81
N PRO A 67 -5.42 12.72 -6.06
CA PRO A 67 -6.80 12.41 -5.71
C PRO A 67 -7.73 12.31 -6.93
N GLU A 68 -7.42 13.01 -8.03
CA GLU A 68 -8.20 13.00 -9.26
C GLU A 68 -8.14 11.63 -9.97
N LEU A 69 -7.14 10.81 -9.69
CA LEU A 69 -6.97 9.48 -10.28
C LEU A 69 -7.74 8.40 -9.54
N LEU A 70 -8.18 8.64 -8.30
CA LEU A 70 -8.84 7.62 -7.47
C LEU A 70 -10.02 6.95 -8.18
N ASP A 71 -10.92 7.74 -8.75
CA ASP A 71 -12.13 7.21 -9.40
C ASP A 71 -11.77 6.39 -10.65
N THR A 72 -10.84 6.91 -11.47
CA THR A 72 -10.37 6.22 -12.68
C THR A 72 -9.68 4.90 -12.35
N VAL A 73 -8.76 4.91 -11.37
CA VAL A 73 -8.03 3.71 -10.94
C VAL A 73 -8.99 2.65 -10.38
N THR A 74 -9.97 3.09 -9.58
CA THR A 74 -10.99 2.19 -9.03
C THR A 74 -11.84 1.55 -10.12
N TYR A 75 -12.26 2.33 -11.10
CA TYR A 75 -13.02 1.82 -12.25
C TYR A 75 -12.20 0.79 -13.06
N VAL A 76 -10.95 1.13 -13.39
CA VAL A 76 -10.05 0.23 -14.11
C VAL A 76 -9.84 -1.08 -13.33
N ALA A 77 -9.61 -1.00 -12.03
CA ALA A 77 -9.47 -2.18 -11.19
C ALA A 77 -10.72 -3.07 -11.21
N LYS A 78 -11.90 -2.47 -11.18
CA LYS A 78 -13.18 -3.20 -11.31
C LYS A 78 -13.25 -3.93 -12.66
N GLU A 79 -12.90 -3.27 -13.76
CA GLU A 79 -12.88 -3.88 -15.10
C GLU A 79 -11.81 -4.98 -15.24
N LEU A 80 -10.68 -4.86 -14.50
CA LEU A 80 -9.65 -5.89 -14.43
C LEU A 80 -10.04 -7.09 -13.55
N GLY A 81 -11.22 -7.08 -12.91
CA GLY A 81 -11.74 -8.20 -12.15
C GLY A 81 -11.26 -8.27 -10.68
N TYR A 82 -10.76 -7.17 -10.13
CA TYR A 82 -10.50 -7.12 -8.69
C TYR A 82 -11.79 -7.29 -7.90
N THR A 83 -11.76 -8.14 -6.90
CA THR A 83 -12.95 -8.45 -6.08
C THR A 83 -13.03 -7.62 -4.80
N ASN A 84 -11.88 -7.26 -4.23
CA ASN A 84 -11.79 -6.41 -3.05
C ASN A 84 -10.52 -5.55 -3.14
N ALA A 85 -10.68 -4.24 -3.26
CA ALA A 85 -9.56 -3.33 -3.37
C ALA A 85 -9.83 -2.01 -2.64
N MET A 86 -8.78 -1.39 -2.13
CA MET A 86 -8.79 -0.02 -1.62
C MET A 86 -7.77 0.83 -2.37
N PHE A 87 -8.22 1.98 -2.84
CA PHE A 87 -7.41 3.02 -3.44
C PHE A 87 -7.45 4.21 -2.50
N VAL A 88 -6.28 4.61 -2.00
CA VAL A 88 -6.17 5.57 -0.90
C VAL A 88 -5.33 6.77 -1.28
N HIS A 89 -5.68 7.94 -0.76
CA HIS A 89 -4.92 9.17 -0.92
C HIS A 89 -5.06 10.03 0.33
N GLY A 90 -3.95 10.29 1.01
CA GLY A 90 -3.88 11.25 2.10
C GLY A 90 -4.11 12.67 1.57
N LEU A 91 -5.04 13.41 2.17
CA LEU A 91 -5.34 14.79 1.73
C LEU A 91 -4.19 15.77 2.01
N ASP A 92 -3.17 15.32 2.71
CA ASP A 92 -1.87 15.98 2.91
C ASP A 92 -0.87 15.71 1.76
N GLY A 93 -1.22 14.86 0.78
CA GLY A 93 -0.43 14.55 -0.41
C GLY A 93 0.29 13.20 -0.36
N LEU A 94 0.15 12.43 0.72
CA LEU A 94 0.71 11.08 0.80
C LEU A 94 -0.12 10.09 -0.03
N ASP A 95 0.55 9.20 -0.72
CA ASP A 95 -0.05 8.04 -1.40
C ASP A 95 -0.17 6.82 -0.47
N GLU A 96 -0.65 7.09 0.75
CA GLU A 96 -0.84 6.10 1.82
C GLU A 96 -2.09 6.42 2.64
N ILE A 97 -2.47 5.52 3.55
CA ILE A 97 -3.42 5.85 4.61
C ILE A 97 -2.66 6.72 5.62
N SER A 98 -2.96 8.02 5.59
CA SER A 98 -2.15 9.03 6.25
C SER A 98 -2.35 9.06 7.76
N LEU A 99 -1.24 9.19 8.49
CA LEU A 99 -1.25 9.53 9.91
C LEU A 99 -1.16 11.06 10.14
N LEU A 100 -0.98 11.87 9.06
CA LEU A 100 -0.88 13.33 9.17
C LEU A 100 -2.26 14.00 9.17
N GLY A 101 -3.23 13.37 8.50
CA GLY A 101 -4.54 13.95 8.29
C GLY A 101 -5.57 12.98 7.73
N ALA A 102 -6.60 13.55 7.12
CA ALA A 102 -7.66 12.75 6.50
C ALA A 102 -7.15 12.00 5.26
N THR A 103 -7.63 10.80 5.07
CA THR A 103 -7.40 9.98 3.88
C THR A 103 -8.70 9.76 3.13
N LYS A 104 -8.73 10.08 1.84
CA LYS A 104 -9.83 9.71 0.94
C LYS A 104 -9.62 8.27 0.47
N ILE A 105 -10.67 7.47 0.54
CA ILE A 105 -10.67 6.05 0.18
C ILE A 105 -11.76 5.77 -0.84
N ASN A 106 -11.39 5.11 -1.93
CA ASN A 106 -12.32 4.41 -2.79
C ASN A 106 -12.17 2.91 -2.53
N GLN A 107 -13.19 2.29 -1.99
CA GLN A 107 -13.22 0.85 -1.74
C GLN A 107 -14.09 0.16 -2.78
N LEU A 108 -13.50 -0.77 -3.51
CA LEU A 108 -14.19 -1.75 -4.36
C LEU A 108 -14.37 -3.03 -3.54
N LYS A 109 -15.60 -3.48 -3.41
CA LYS A 109 -15.93 -4.76 -2.77
C LYS A 109 -17.11 -5.40 -3.50
N ASP A 110 -16.92 -6.61 -3.99
CA ASP A 110 -17.94 -7.40 -4.70
C ASP A 110 -18.64 -6.60 -5.83
N GLY A 111 -17.86 -5.84 -6.60
CA GLY A 111 -18.34 -5.01 -7.70
C GLY A 111 -18.99 -3.68 -7.30
N ILE A 112 -19.11 -3.40 -6.00
CA ILE A 112 -19.67 -2.14 -5.46
C ILE A 112 -18.50 -1.22 -5.07
N VAL A 113 -18.55 0.03 -5.51
CA VAL A 113 -17.60 1.08 -5.14
C VAL A 113 -18.21 1.98 -4.09
N THR A 114 -17.52 2.17 -2.98
CA THR A 114 -17.89 3.10 -1.91
C THR A 114 -16.76 4.09 -1.69
N THR A 115 -17.08 5.39 -1.64
CA THR A 115 -16.12 6.46 -1.36
C THR A 115 -16.38 7.02 0.03
N TYR A 116 -15.33 7.13 0.84
CA TYR A 116 -15.40 7.70 2.18
C TYR A 116 -14.06 8.31 2.59
N GLN A 117 -14.05 8.96 3.74
CA GLN A 117 -12.82 9.47 4.36
C GLN A 117 -12.68 8.89 5.77
N ILE A 118 -11.45 8.77 6.20
CA ILE A 118 -11.06 8.42 7.58
C ILE A 118 -10.00 9.38 8.07
N CYS A 119 -9.94 9.53 9.39
CA CYS A 119 -8.88 10.27 10.09
C CYS A 119 -8.22 9.35 11.13
N PRO A 120 -6.95 9.58 11.50
CA PRO A 120 -6.28 8.84 12.58
C PRO A 120 -7.08 8.83 13.88
N GLU A 121 -7.70 9.95 14.20
CA GLU A 121 -8.50 10.14 15.42
C GLU A 121 -9.74 9.24 15.50
N ASP A 122 -10.29 8.81 14.35
CA ASP A 122 -11.43 7.88 14.31
C ASP A 122 -11.10 6.54 14.97
N PHE A 123 -9.79 6.25 15.12
CA PHE A 123 -9.26 5.01 15.67
C PHE A 123 -8.42 5.24 16.96
N GLY A 124 -8.47 6.44 17.53
CA GLY A 124 -7.70 6.80 18.72
C GLY A 124 -6.19 7.00 18.47
N LEU A 125 -5.76 7.07 17.20
CA LEU A 125 -4.41 7.40 16.83
C LEU A 125 -4.20 8.91 16.84
N LYS A 126 -2.99 9.36 17.14
CA LYS A 126 -2.64 10.78 17.12
C LYS A 126 -2.05 11.15 15.77
N ARG A 127 -2.40 12.33 15.27
CA ARG A 127 -1.69 12.89 14.12
C ARG A 127 -0.22 13.10 14.44
N CYS A 128 0.58 12.98 13.41
CA CYS A 128 2.00 13.29 13.46
C CYS A 128 2.38 14.28 12.36
N THR A 129 3.61 14.73 12.39
CA THR A 129 4.23 15.51 11.32
C THR A 129 4.92 14.59 10.32
N LEU A 130 5.16 15.08 9.11
CA LEU A 130 5.90 14.33 8.09
C LEU A 130 7.31 13.95 8.57
N ASP A 131 7.97 14.82 9.31
CA ASP A 131 9.34 14.57 9.81
C ASP A 131 9.40 13.39 10.79
N GLU A 132 8.33 13.11 11.53
CA GLU A 132 8.26 11.98 12.47
C GLU A 132 8.17 10.62 11.77
N ILE A 133 7.62 10.57 10.56
CA ILE A 133 7.49 9.34 9.76
C ILE A 133 8.38 9.30 8.53
N LYS A 134 9.11 10.39 8.26
CA LYS A 134 9.99 10.51 7.10
C LYS A 134 10.95 9.34 7.00
N THR A 135 11.06 8.82 5.80
CA THR A 135 11.97 7.74 5.45
C THR A 135 13.40 8.26 5.23
N GLY A 136 14.36 7.37 5.37
CA GLY A 136 15.78 7.62 5.12
C GLY A 136 16.31 6.80 3.94
N THR A 137 17.55 6.37 4.04
CA THR A 137 18.14 5.40 3.10
C THR A 137 17.44 4.05 3.18
N PRO A 138 17.58 3.17 2.18
CA PRO A 138 17.04 1.81 2.24
C PRO A 138 17.47 1.05 3.51
N GLU A 139 18.70 1.24 3.97
CA GLU A 139 19.26 0.61 5.17
C GLU A 139 18.57 1.14 6.44
N GLU A 140 18.38 2.46 6.52
CA GLU A 140 17.67 3.10 7.63
C GLU A 140 16.19 2.68 7.68
N ASN A 141 15.56 2.55 6.53
CA ASN A 141 14.18 2.07 6.43
C ASN A 141 14.06 0.62 6.87
N ALA A 142 14.98 -0.25 6.44
CA ALA A 142 15.02 -1.65 6.88
C ALA A 142 15.23 -1.76 8.40
N ALA A 143 16.13 -0.93 8.96
CA ALA A 143 16.35 -0.87 10.40
C ALA A 143 15.10 -0.38 11.15
N THR A 144 14.39 0.61 10.62
CA THR A 144 13.13 1.11 11.19
C THR A 144 12.06 0.01 11.23
N ILE A 145 11.83 -0.69 10.11
CA ILE A 145 10.85 -1.79 10.03
C ILE A 145 11.22 -2.90 11.02
N THR A 146 12.50 -3.28 11.04
CA THR A 146 13.00 -4.31 11.97
C THR A 146 12.83 -3.88 13.42
N GLY A 147 13.12 -2.62 13.74
CA GLY A 147 12.96 -2.06 15.08
C GLY A 147 11.50 -2.02 15.54
N VAL A 148 10.56 -1.74 14.62
CA VAL A 148 9.12 -1.81 14.92
C VAL A 148 8.71 -3.25 15.25
N PHE A 149 9.13 -4.23 14.46
CA PHE A 149 8.81 -5.65 14.71
C PHE A 149 9.47 -6.22 15.98
N LYS A 150 10.57 -5.63 16.41
CA LYS A 150 11.22 -5.99 17.69
C LYS A 150 10.64 -5.23 18.90
N GLY A 151 9.70 -4.31 18.69
CA GLY A 151 9.18 -3.44 19.75
C GLY A 151 10.15 -2.34 20.22
N GLU A 152 11.28 -2.16 19.53
CA GLU A 152 12.30 -1.14 19.85
C GLU A 152 11.87 0.26 19.38
N ILE A 153 11.04 0.34 18.33
CA ILE A 153 10.51 1.59 17.78
C ILE A 153 9.00 1.62 17.98
N THR A 154 8.54 2.67 18.64
CA THR A 154 7.13 2.96 18.95
C THR A 154 6.73 4.35 18.43
N GLY A 155 5.47 4.76 18.70
CA GLY A 155 4.96 6.07 18.31
C GLY A 155 4.67 6.18 16.80
N PRO A 156 4.80 7.38 16.18
CA PRO A 156 4.28 7.65 14.84
C PRO A 156 4.70 6.67 13.75
N ARG A 157 5.93 6.17 13.77
CA ARG A 157 6.41 5.20 12.78
C ARG A 157 5.71 3.84 12.91
N LYS A 158 5.54 3.34 14.15
CA LYS A 158 4.74 2.13 14.39
C LYS A 158 3.28 2.37 14.00
N ASP A 159 2.71 3.50 14.42
CA ASP A 159 1.30 3.82 14.19
C ASP A 159 0.98 3.92 12.69
N ALA A 160 1.86 4.51 11.88
CA ALA A 160 1.72 4.55 10.43
C ALA A 160 1.74 3.15 9.81
N ILE A 161 2.64 2.26 10.24
CA ILE A 161 2.69 0.87 9.79
C ILE A 161 1.41 0.13 10.17
N VAL A 162 0.96 0.26 11.42
CA VAL A 162 -0.27 -0.37 11.92
C VAL A 162 -1.50 0.10 11.14
N LEU A 163 -1.62 1.41 10.89
CA LEU A 163 -2.75 1.99 10.17
C LEU A 163 -2.83 1.47 8.73
N ASN A 164 -1.70 1.43 8.01
CA ASN A 164 -1.65 0.91 6.64
C ASN A 164 -1.83 -0.63 6.60
N ALA A 165 -1.26 -1.36 7.56
CA ALA A 165 -1.49 -2.80 7.70
C ALA A 165 -2.97 -3.12 7.96
N SER A 166 -3.68 -2.27 8.71
CA SER A 166 -5.11 -2.44 8.95
C SER A 166 -5.94 -2.40 7.66
N GLY A 167 -5.63 -1.47 6.75
CA GLY A 167 -6.24 -1.42 5.42
C GLY A 167 -5.98 -2.69 4.61
N ALA A 168 -4.76 -3.21 4.65
CA ALA A 168 -4.41 -4.47 4.00
C ALA A 168 -5.16 -5.67 4.60
N LEU A 169 -5.33 -5.71 5.93
CA LEU A 169 -6.11 -6.76 6.62
C LEU A 169 -7.60 -6.70 6.25
N VAL A 170 -8.18 -5.50 6.12
CA VAL A 170 -9.57 -5.32 5.65
C VAL A 170 -9.73 -5.81 4.22
N VAL A 171 -8.86 -5.39 3.31
CA VAL A 171 -8.88 -5.84 1.92
C VAL A 171 -8.63 -7.35 1.82
N GLY A 172 -7.74 -7.87 2.65
CA GLY A 172 -7.44 -9.29 2.78
C GLY A 172 -8.58 -10.14 3.34
N GLY A 173 -9.63 -9.51 3.90
CA GLY A 173 -10.75 -10.19 4.56
C GLY A 173 -10.36 -10.84 5.89
N LYS A 174 -9.31 -10.33 6.53
CA LYS A 174 -8.83 -10.76 7.85
C LYS A 174 -9.37 -9.88 8.98
N ALA A 175 -9.87 -8.71 8.63
CA ALA A 175 -10.57 -7.80 9.53
C ALA A 175 -11.83 -7.27 8.81
N LYS A 176 -12.89 -7.00 9.58
CA LYS A 176 -14.17 -6.48 9.04
C LYS A 176 -14.11 -4.98 8.76
N ASP A 177 -13.31 -4.24 9.54
CA ASP A 177 -13.15 -2.80 9.49
C ASP A 177 -11.74 -2.38 9.97
N PHE A 178 -11.43 -1.08 9.87
CA PHE A 178 -10.13 -0.54 10.30
C PHE A 178 -9.86 -0.73 11.79
N ALA A 179 -10.87 -0.60 12.65
CA ALA A 179 -10.68 -0.74 14.09
C ALA A 179 -10.21 -2.16 14.46
N GLU A 180 -10.85 -3.19 13.89
CA GLU A 180 -10.42 -4.58 14.05
C GLU A 180 -9.05 -4.81 13.40
N GLY A 181 -8.80 -4.21 12.23
CA GLY A 181 -7.52 -4.31 11.51
C GLY A 181 -6.37 -3.72 12.31
N ILE A 182 -6.55 -2.55 12.94
CA ILE A 182 -5.56 -1.90 13.80
C ILE A 182 -5.24 -2.78 15.02
N LYS A 183 -6.27 -3.32 15.67
CA LYS A 183 -6.09 -4.22 16.80
C LYS A 183 -5.26 -5.45 16.39
N LEU A 184 -5.66 -6.11 15.31
CA LEU A 184 -4.96 -7.31 14.82
C LEU A 184 -3.53 -6.99 14.38
N ALA A 185 -3.30 -5.88 13.67
CA ALA A 185 -1.95 -5.47 13.25
C ALA A 185 -1.05 -5.19 14.46
N SER A 186 -1.57 -4.53 15.49
CA SER A 186 -0.82 -4.26 16.73
C SER A 186 -0.44 -5.56 17.45
N GLU A 187 -1.39 -6.49 17.60
CA GLU A 187 -1.15 -7.80 18.22
C GLU A 187 -0.10 -8.62 17.46
N LEU A 188 -0.10 -8.57 16.12
CA LEU A 188 0.87 -9.28 15.26
C LEU A 188 2.28 -8.68 15.32
N ILE A 189 2.40 -7.39 15.60
CA ILE A 189 3.71 -6.72 15.76
C ILE A 189 4.28 -6.97 17.15
N GLU A 190 3.43 -7.17 18.17
CA GLU A 190 3.84 -7.33 19.56
C GLU A 190 4.16 -8.80 19.96
N ASN A 191 3.81 -9.79 19.09
CA ASN A 191 4.08 -11.21 19.28
C ASN A 191 5.20 -11.72 18.38
#